data_7c78b7be135177b8902e44cf19161da0
#
_entry.id   7c78b7be135177b8902e44cf19161da0
#
_cell.length_a   1.000
_cell.length_b   1.000
_cell.length_c   1.000
_cell.angle_alpha   90.00
_cell.angle_beta   90.00
_cell.angle_gamma   90.00
#
_symmetry.space_group_name_H-M   'P 1'
#
loop_
_entity.id
_entity.type
_entity.pdbx_description
1 polymer ?
#
loop_
_entity_poly.entity_id
_entity_poly.type
_entity_poly.pdbx_seq_one_letter_code
_entity_poly.pdbx_strand_id
1 'polypeptide(L)'
;MNRTAYLLAAALLLASCGGSAARTGRAGDATRTAAAAEPVHYTYRVKAVHPHSTSAYTQGLFFAEGLLWEGTGQYGQSVVQRTDLATGRTEVLFRLPRSEFGEGIALVGGELFQLTWQSN
;
A
#
# COMPACT_ATOMS: atom_id res chain seq x y z
N MET A 1 -33.75 -31.64 8.10
CA MET A 1 -34.35 -31.93 9.44
C MET A 1 -33.23 -31.82 10.45
N ASN A 2 -33.25 -30.93 11.26
CA ASN A 2 -33.29 -30.60 12.66
C ASN A 2 -32.67 -29.23 12.95
N ARG A 3 -33.57 -28.36 13.33
CA ARG A 3 -33.31 -27.07 13.98
C ARG A 3 -32.98 -27.34 15.45
N THR A 4 -31.98 -26.63 16.00
CA THR A 4 -32.00 -26.37 17.45
C THR A 4 -31.50 -24.96 17.71
N ALA A 5 -32.45 -24.11 18.05
CA ALA A 5 -32.24 -22.77 18.58
C ALA A 5 -31.90 -22.89 20.07
N TYR A 6 -30.96 -22.12 20.58
CA TYR A 6 -30.79 -21.83 21.99
C TYR A 6 -30.83 -20.32 22.23
N LEU A 7 -32.00 -19.90 22.76
CA LEU A 7 -32.21 -18.68 23.51
C LEU A 7 -31.61 -18.87 24.91
N LEU A 8 -30.81 -17.94 25.40
CA LEU A 8 -30.57 -17.79 26.82
C LEU A 8 -30.59 -16.33 27.22
N ALA A 9 -31.38 -16.14 28.26
CA ALA A 9 -31.98 -14.94 28.76
C ALA A 9 -31.04 -14.02 29.53
N ALA A 10 -31.45 -12.78 29.58
CA ALA A 10 -30.94 -11.68 30.38
C ALA A 10 -31.00 -11.94 31.89
N ALA A 11 -30.01 -11.43 32.61
CA ALA A 11 -30.14 -11.11 34.01
C ALA A 11 -29.53 -9.72 34.27
N LEU A 12 -30.41 -8.74 34.46
CA LEU A 12 -30.10 -7.44 35.07
C LEU A 12 -29.86 -7.67 36.57
N LEU A 13 -28.75 -7.15 37.07
CA LEU A 13 -28.61 -6.87 38.51
C LEU A 13 -28.24 -5.39 38.67
N LEU A 14 -29.22 -4.63 39.10
CA LEU A 14 -29.10 -3.30 39.67
C LEU A 14 -28.64 -3.45 41.12
N ALA A 15 -27.53 -2.86 41.46
CA ALA A 15 -27.17 -2.55 42.84
C ALA A 15 -26.77 -1.08 42.94
N SER A 16 -27.66 -0.32 43.56
CA SER A 16 -27.51 1.06 44.02
C SER A 16 -26.85 1.08 45.41
N CYS A 17 -26.02 2.08 45.63
CA CYS A 17 -25.80 2.87 46.87
C CYS A 17 -24.33 3.29 46.92
N GLY A 18 -23.99 4.55 46.75
CA GLY A 18 -24.08 5.55 47.80
C GLY A 18 -22.70 5.83 48.39
N GLY A 19 -22.14 7.02 48.20
CA GLY A 19 -20.92 7.43 48.87
C GLY A 19 -20.24 8.62 48.21
N SER A 20 -20.61 9.83 48.64
CA SER A 20 -19.88 11.08 48.38
C SER A 20 -18.45 11.03 48.85
N ALA A 21 -17.52 11.42 47.97
CA ALA A 21 -16.30 12.10 48.33
C ALA A 21 -15.79 12.92 47.16
N ALA A 22 -15.98 14.19 47.21
CA ALA A 22 -15.33 15.15 46.32
C ALA A 22 -13.82 15.07 46.47
N ARG A 23 -13.13 14.65 45.42
CA ARG A 23 -11.72 14.95 45.21
C ARG A 23 -11.59 15.73 43.95
N THR A 24 -11.46 17.03 44.11
CA THR A 24 -10.94 17.93 43.07
C THR A 24 -9.50 17.53 42.74
N GLY A 25 -9.36 16.56 41.87
CA GLY A 25 -8.12 16.24 41.19
C GLY A 25 -8.10 17.02 39.87
N ARG A 26 -7.35 18.10 39.88
CA ARG A 26 -6.97 18.87 38.71
C ARG A 26 -6.30 17.91 37.69
N ALA A 27 -7.07 17.45 36.72
CA ALA A 27 -6.53 16.76 35.55
C ALA A 27 -5.62 17.75 34.83
N GLY A 28 -4.33 17.67 35.07
CA GLY A 28 -3.35 18.32 34.22
C GLY A 28 -3.48 17.75 32.84
N ASP A 29 -4.00 18.55 31.94
CA ASP A 29 -3.98 18.32 30.50
C ASP A 29 -2.50 18.28 30.05
N ALA A 30 -1.90 17.10 30.13
CA ALA A 30 -0.63 16.83 29.51
C ALA A 30 -0.89 16.62 28.01
N THR A 31 -1.23 17.68 27.31
CA THR A 31 -1.08 17.73 25.86
C THR A 31 0.41 17.54 25.57
N ARG A 32 0.83 16.29 25.49
CA ARG A 32 2.12 15.92 24.97
C ARG A 32 2.08 16.25 23.47
N THR A 33 2.43 17.47 23.15
CA THR A 33 2.81 17.84 21.78
C THR A 33 4.03 16.98 21.48
N ALA A 34 3.82 15.84 20.78
CA ALA A 34 4.93 15.11 20.21
C ALA A 34 5.63 16.09 19.28
N ALA A 35 6.81 16.56 19.66
CA ALA A 35 7.64 17.33 18.76
C ALA A 35 7.81 16.49 17.49
N ALA A 36 7.35 17.01 16.36
CA ALA A 36 7.56 16.35 15.09
C ALA A 36 9.06 16.15 14.93
N ALA A 37 9.47 14.90 14.74
CA ALA A 37 10.88 14.61 14.48
C ALA A 37 11.28 15.37 13.20
N GLU A 38 12.43 16.02 13.25
CA GLU A 38 12.99 16.68 12.05
C GLU A 38 13.09 15.65 10.92
N PRO A 39 12.71 16.01 9.69
CA PRO A 39 12.80 15.12 8.55
C PRO A 39 14.26 14.71 8.30
N VAL A 40 14.45 13.43 8.00
CA VAL A 40 15.78 12.92 7.65
C VAL A 40 16.12 13.34 6.22
N HIS A 41 17.23 14.03 6.05
CA HIS A 41 17.73 14.45 4.73
C HIS A 41 18.69 13.40 4.17
N TYR A 42 18.44 12.98 2.92
CA TYR A 42 19.29 12.05 2.19
C TYR A 42 19.90 12.72 0.96
N THR A 43 21.08 12.29 0.61
CA THR A 43 21.70 12.57 -0.68
C THR A 43 21.84 11.27 -1.49
N TYR A 44 22.05 11.36 -2.77
CA TYR A 44 22.26 10.20 -3.63
C TYR A 44 23.55 10.33 -4.42
N ARG A 45 24.08 9.17 -4.83
CA ARG A 45 25.20 9.07 -5.76
C ARG A 45 24.80 8.14 -6.90
N VAL A 46 24.86 8.62 -8.14
CA VAL A 46 24.63 7.80 -9.32
C VAL A 46 25.76 6.77 -9.41
N LYS A 47 25.43 5.48 -9.40
CA LYS A 47 26.39 4.37 -9.54
C LYS A 47 26.49 3.88 -10.97
N ALA A 48 25.37 3.85 -11.69
CA ALA A 48 25.28 3.42 -13.08
C ALA A 48 24.10 4.10 -13.78
N VAL A 49 24.16 4.16 -15.09
CA VAL A 49 23.07 4.62 -15.96
C VAL A 49 22.86 3.52 -17.00
N HIS A 50 21.60 3.13 -17.20
CA HIS A 50 21.21 2.07 -18.12
C HIS A 50 20.32 2.66 -19.21
N PRO A 51 20.40 2.14 -20.47
CA PRO A 51 19.48 2.52 -21.52
C PRO A 51 18.04 2.18 -21.14
N HIS A 52 17.11 3.06 -21.50
CA HIS A 52 15.68 2.86 -21.30
C HIS A 52 14.91 3.29 -22.54
N SER A 53 13.79 2.62 -22.84
CA SER A 53 12.96 2.98 -23.99
C SER A 53 12.29 4.33 -23.80
N THR A 54 12.44 5.22 -24.76
CA THR A 54 11.78 6.52 -24.75
C THR A 54 10.26 6.44 -24.97
N SER A 55 9.77 5.29 -25.42
CA SER A 55 8.32 5.03 -25.56
C SER A 55 7.68 4.43 -24.30
N ALA A 56 8.48 4.05 -23.31
CA ALA A 56 7.96 3.56 -22.05
C ALA A 56 7.49 4.75 -21.19
N TYR A 57 6.19 4.82 -20.95
CA TYR A 57 5.60 5.79 -20.04
C TYR A 57 5.53 5.17 -18.65
N THR A 58 6.63 5.21 -17.91
CA THR A 58 6.78 4.54 -16.62
C THR A 58 5.79 5.06 -15.59
N GLN A 59 5.00 4.17 -15.00
CA GLN A 59 4.02 4.45 -13.96
C GLN A 59 4.34 3.69 -12.65
N GLY A 60 5.03 2.57 -12.74
CA GLY A 60 5.49 1.80 -11.61
C GLY A 60 6.87 1.23 -11.87
N LEU A 61 7.75 1.26 -10.85
CA LEU A 61 9.11 0.78 -10.99
C LEU A 61 9.60 0.22 -9.65
N PHE A 62 10.13 -1.01 -9.68
CA PHE A 62 10.81 -1.60 -8.53
C PHE A 62 11.85 -2.63 -8.96
N PHE A 63 12.79 -2.93 -8.08
CA PHE A 63 13.82 -3.95 -8.31
C PHE A 63 13.56 -5.16 -7.43
N ALA A 64 13.38 -6.34 -8.02
CA ALA A 64 13.20 -7.60 -7.32
C ALA A 64 13.79 -8.76 -8.13
N GLU A 65 14.29 -9.78 -7.43
CA GLU A 65 14.81 -11.02 -8.05
C GLU A 65 15.91 -10.78 -9.08
N GLY A 66 16.73 -9.73 -8.90
CA GLY A 66 17.80 -9.39 -9.83
C GLY A 66 17.35 -8.65 -11.11
N LEU A 67 16.07 -8.33 -11.24
CA LEU A 67 15.46 -7.69 -12.40
C LEU A 67 14.78 -6.37 -12.03
N LEU A 68 14.77 -5.43 -12.96
CA LEU A 68 14.00 -4.20 -12.87
C LEU A 68 12.60 -4.45 -13.42
N TRP A 69 11.58 -4.29 -12.58
CA TRP A 69 10.18 -4.45 -12.95
C TRP A 69 9.57 -3.09 -13.25
N GLU A 70 8.84 -2.99 -14.34
CA GLU A 70 8.24 -1.76 -14.80
C GLU A 70 6.81 -1.97 -15.26
N GLY A 71 5.89 -1.14 -14.74
CA GLY A 71 4.55 -0.93 -15.27
C GLY A 71 4.51 0.37 -16.07
N THR A 72 3.95 0.31 -17.27
CA THR A 72 3.82 1.49 -18.14
C THR A 72 2.38 1.90 -18.32
N GLY A 73 2.14 3.20 -18.55
CA GLY A 73 0.86 3.77 -18.92
C GLY A 73 0.67 3.90 -20.43
N GLN A 74 -0.38 4.59 -20.85
CA GLN A 74 -0.87 4.87 -22.18
C GLN A 74 -1.90 3.84 -22.68
N TYR A 75 -3.06 4.36 -23.08
CA TYR A 75 -4.13 3.53 -23.65
C TYR A 75 -3.65 2.75 -24.88
N GLY A 76 -3.86 1.44 -24.87
CA GLY A 76 -3.45 0.53 -25.93
C GLY A 76 -1.96 0.22 -26.02
N GLN A 77 -1.15 0.77 -25.08
CA GLN A 77 0.30 0.57 -25.04
C GLN A 77 0.81 0.11 -23.66
N SER A 78 -0.05 0.13 -22.63
CA SER A 78 0.32 -0.25 -21.27
C SER A 78 0.79 -1.69 -21.18
N VAL A 79 1.95 -1.88 -20.55
CA VAL A 79 2.55 -3.19 -20.34
C VAL A 79 3.12 -3.30 -18.92
N VAL A 80 3.26 -4.54 -18.46
CA VAL A 80 4.17 -4.90 -17.39
C VAL A 80 5.36 -5.62 -18.01
N GLN A 81 6.54 -5.18 -17.70
CA GLN A 81 7.77 -5.74 -18.22
C GLN A 81 8.86 -5.85 -17.14
N ARG A 82 9.88 -6.64 -17.42
CA ARG A 82 11.06 -6.74 -16.57
C ARG A 82 12.33 -6.67 -17.41
N THR A 83 13.35 -6.03 -16.87
CA THR A 83 14.63 -5.79 -17.54
C THR A 83 15.78 -6.33 -16.72
N ASP A 84 16.61 -7.13 -17.33
CA ASP A 84 17.94 -7.48 -16.81
C ASP A 84 18.89 -6.30 -17.08
N LEU A 85 19.30 -5.62 -16.01
CA LEU A 85 20.17 -4.44 -16.12
C LEU A 85 21.60 -4.79 -16.58
N ALA A 86 22.05 -6.03 -16.40
CA ALA A 86 23.40 -6.44 -16.82
C ALA A 86 23.47 -6.62 -18.35
N THR A 87 22.40 -7.12 -18.95
CA THR A 87 22.34 -7.41 -20.40
C THR A 87 21.53 -6.38 -21.18
N GLY A 88 20.71 -5.58 -20.51
CA GLY A 88 19.74 -4.67 -21.13
C GLY A 88 18.53 -5.37 -21.77
N ARG A 89 18.41 -6.69 -21.57
CA ARG A 89 17.30 -7.46 -22.14
C ARG A 89 16.01 -7.18 -21.39
N THR A 90 14.98 -6.74 -22.12
CA THR A 90 13.63 -6.51 -21.60
C THR A 90 12.68 -7.58 -22.09
N GLU A 91 11.84 -8.08 -21.19
CA GLU A 91 10.76 -9.04 -21.45
C GLU A 91 9.43 -8.43 -21.03
N VAL A 92 8.48 -8.40 -21.97
CA VAL A 92 7.10 -8.00 -21.67
C VAL A 92 6.36 -9.22 -21.13
N LEU A 93 5.89 -9.12 -19.90
CA LEU A 93 5.18 -10.19 -19.20
C LEU A 93 3.68 -10.15 -19.49
N PHE A 94 3.13 -8.94 -19.57
CA PHE A 94 1.70 -8.73 -19.71
C PHE A 94 1.41 -7.43 -20.47
N ARG A 95 0.35 -7.43 -21.29
CA ARG A 95 -0.20 -6.25 -21.96
C ARG A 95 -1.60 -6.00 -21.44
N LEU A 96 -1.87 -4.78 -21.01
CA LEU A 96 -3.21 -4.41 -20.58
C LEU A 96 -4.17 -4.31 -21.77
N PRO A 97 -5.48 -4.50 -21.55
CA PRO A 97 -6.50 -4.18 -22.53
C PRO A 97 -6.34 -2.75 -23.09
N ARG A 98 -6.69 -2.54 -24.34
CA ARG A 98 -6.51 -1.23 -24.99
C ARG A 98 -7.32 -0.11 -24.34
N SER A 99 -8.37 -0.46 -23.62
CA SER A 99 -9.25 0.44 -22.87
C SER A 99 -8.68 0.85 -21.51
N GLU A 100 -7.57 0.24 -21.08
CA GLU A 100 -7.00 0.47 -19.77
C GLU A 100 -5.68 1.24 -19.87
N PHE A 101 -5.50 2.14 -18.93
CA PHE A 101 -4.24 2.86 -18.73
C PHE A 101 -3.56 2.28 -17.49
N GLY A 102 -2.38 1.70 -17.65
CA GLY A 102 -1.61 1.12 -16.56
C GLY A 102 -1.03 2.20 -15.65
N GLU A 103 -1.04 1.92 -14.36
CA GLU A 103 -0.49 2.76 -13.29
C GLU A 103 0.58 1.99 -12.50
N GLY A 104 0.65 2.22 -11.19
CA GLY A 104 1.63 1.59 -10.32
C GLY A 104 1.55 0.07 -10.30
N ILE A 105 2.70 -0.56 -10.06
CA ILE A 105 2.82 -2.01 -9.87
C ILE A 105 3.50 -2.32 -8.54
N ALA A 106 3.16 -3.47 -7.96
CA ALA A 106 3.81 -3.99 -6.75
C ALA A 106 3.86 -5.52 -6.76
N LEU A 107 4.91 -6.08 -6.18
CA LEU A 107 5.04 -7.52 -5.94
C LEU A 107 4.82 -7.80 -4.44
N VAL A 108 3.78 -8.56 -4.10
CA VAL A 108 3.41 -8.87 -2.72
C VAL A 108 3.15 -10.37 -2.60
N GLY A 109 3.92 -11.05 -1.77
CA GLY A 109 3.75 -12.51 -1.56
C GLY A 109 3.93 -13.36 -2.82
N GLY A 110 4.69 -12.89 -3.81
CA GLY A 110 4.88 -13.56 -5.11
C GLY A 110 3.81 -13.25 -6.14
N GLU A 111 2.80 -12.45 -5.79
CA GLU A 111 1.76 -11.99 -6.71
C GLU A 111 2.06 -10.57 -7.18
N LEU A 112 1.90 -10.32 -8.48
CA LEU A 112 2.05 -9.01 -9.09
C LEU A 112 0.71 -8.30 -9.14
N PHE A 113 0.65 -7.12 -8.51
CA PHE A 113 -0.50 -6.23 -8.53
C PHE A 113 -0.25 -5.09 -9.51
N GLN A 114 -1.23 -4.82 -10.38
CA GLN A 114 -1.23 -3.72 -11.32
C GLN A 114 -2.44 -2.83 -11.06
N LEU A 115 -2.21 -1.54 -10.88
CA LEU A 115 -3.28 -0.54 -10.82
C LEU A 115 -3.57 0.01 -12.20
N THR A 116 -4.80 0.49 -12.40
CA THR A 116 -5.24 1.12 -13.64
C THR A 116 -5.90 2.46 -13.36
N TRP A 117 -5.79 3.39 -14.33
CA TRP A 117 -6.42 4.70 -14.26
C TRP A 117 -7.91 4.60 -14.55
N GLN A 118 -8.76 5.07 -13.62
CA GLN A 118 -10.22 5.19 -13.78
C GLN A 118 -10.97 3.92 -14.22
N SER A 119 -10.37 2.74 -14.09
CA SER A 119 -11.05 1.46 -14.29
C SER A 119 -11.25 0.76 -12.95
N ASN A 120 -12.47 0.25 -12.71
CA ASN A 120 -12.89 -0.48 -11.50
C ASN A 120 -13.13 -1.95 -11.84
#